data_a076aa30b6d0280b23b2fb874b8b7c9d
#
_entry.id   a076aa30b6d0280b23b2fb874b8b7c9d
#
_cell.length_a   1.000
_cell.length_b   1.000
_cell.length_c   1.000
_cell.angle_alpha   90.00
_cell.angle_beta   90.00
_cell.angle_gamma   90.00
#
_symmetry.space_group_name_H-M   'P 1'
#
loop_
_entity.id
_entity.type
_entity.pdbx_description
1 polymer ?
#
loop_
_entity_poly.entity_id
_entity_poly.type
_entity_poly.pdbx_seq_one_letter_code
_entity_poly.pdbx_strand_id
1 'polypeptide(L)'
;MEKQTLHLLFKFSESPDEKSGIKTMEEHLNVIKKKGKVIWGHFSSSMKKKGLWNEKIDIMENQMKCGEEAFVLFCDKKNELFYVGRYLKSWSGSEFDTSNKEIELVPEYYHDKVGLIPNGQMRCYCYVLVDNIKVYPFVHMNDIFSKNKKIIENKGQSSVFYVNIGESFYKKLKKDFSIFNEVIKEVEKENEFEFDKLKKETSFEINDTPKVIPERYNINLQNKLKRNLSIVAKAIIFSNYKCEYNDSHKTFISQKTGENYVEGHHLIPLEFQENFNTSIDVESNIIALCPNCHKLLHYGTDIEKREVLKKLYNMRKKRLKSSGIILTFEQLLKYYK
;
A
#
# COMPACT_ATOMS: atom_id res chain seq x y z
N MET A 1 -18.52 29.88 -5.34
CA MET A 1 -19.14 28.56 -5.60
C MET A 1 -18.17 27.51 -5.05
N GLU A 2 -18.60 26.74 -4.08
CA GLU A 2 -17.81 25.62 -3.55
C GLU A 2 -17.52 24.63 -4.67
N LYS A 3 -16.25 24.23 -4.78
CA LYS A 3 -15.80 23.26 -5.79
C LYS A 3 -16.36 21.89 -5.40
N GLN A 4 -17.45 21.47 -6.03
CA GLN A 4 -18.06 20.17 -5.77
C GLN A 4 -17.24 19.07 -6.45
N THR A 5 -16.74 18.15 -5.66
CA THR A 5 -16.05 16.94 -6.15
C THR A 5 -17.04 15.85 -6.50
N LEU A 6 -16.72 15.04 -7.52
CA LEU A 6 -17.56 13.96 -8.00
C LEU A 6 -17.03 12.61 -7.53
N HIS A 7 -17.92 11.74 -7.11
CA HIS A 7 -17.62 10.42 -6.54
C HIS A 7 -18.62 9.38 -7.05
N LEU A 8 -18.30 8.10 -6.83
CA LEU A 8 -19.20 6.98 -7.14
C LEU A 8 -19.87 6.46 -5.87
N LEU A 9 -21.12 6.04 -5.99
CA LEU A 9 -21.84 5.32 -4.96
C LEU A 9 -22.47 4.06 -5.53
N PHE A 10 -22.16 2.92 -4.94
CA PHE A 10 -22.81 1.64 -5.21
C PHE A 10 -23.74 1.28 -4.06
N LYS A 11 -24.95 0.87 -4.38
CA LYS A 11 -25.82 0.17 -3.43
C LYS A 11 -25.61 -1.32 -3.59
N PHE A 12 -25.39 -2.01 -2.50
CA PHE A 12 -25.28 -3.46 -2.48
C PHE A 12 -26.05 -4.05 -1.30
N SER A 13 -26.28 -5.33 -1.35
CA SER A 13 -26.82 -6.10 -0.23
C SER A 13 -25.78 -7.14 0.18
N GLU A 14 -25.44 -7.15 1.46
CA GLU A 14 -24.59 -8.19 2.00
C GLU A 14 -25.30 -9.54 1.89
N SER A 15 -24.71 -10.43 1.14
CA SER A 15 -25.15 -11.83 1.05
C SER A 15 -23.93 -12.74 1.10
N PRO A 16 -24.01 -13.86 1.82
CA PRO A 16 -22.95 -14.86 1.74
C PRO A 16 -22.92 -15.48 0.35
N ASP A 17 -21.73 -15.74 -0.15
CA ASP A 17 -21.54 -16.53 -1.36
C ASP A 17 -21.94 -17.98 -1.13
N GLU A 18 -22.57 -18.61 -2.12
CA GLU A 18 -23.07 -19.99 -2.00
C GLU A 18 -21.96 -21.04 -1.84
N LYS A 19 -20.76 -20.75 -2.35
CA LYS A 19 -19.62 -21.68 -2.30
C LYS A 19 -18.75 -21.48 -1.07
N SER A 20 -18.40 -20.24 -0.76
CA SER A 20 -17.48 -19.90 0.34
C SER A 20 -18.21 -19.63 1.67
N GLY A 21 -19.49 -19.28 1.63
CA GLY A 21 -20.23 -18.80 2.80
C GLY A 21 -19.80 -17.42 3.31
N ILE A 22 -18.82 -16.80 2.67
CA ILE A 22 -18.26 -15.51 3.06
C ILE A 22 -19.13 -14.38 2.48
N LYS A 23 -19.28 -13.30 3.22
CA LYS A 23 -20.08 -12.15 2.81
C LYS A 23 -19.39 -11.34 1.70
N THR A 24 -20.17 -10.70 0.84
CA THR A 24 -19.70 -9.94 -0.31
C THR A 24 -18.59 -8.94 0.04
N MET A 25 -18.78 -8.10 1.05
CA MET A 25 -17.77 -7.11 1.42
C MET A 25 -16.54 -7.76 2.07
N GLU A 26 -16.74 -8.80 2.84
CA GLU A 26 -15.65 -9.55 3.48
C GLU A 26 -14.73 -10.19 2.43
N GLU A 27 -15.28 -10.75 1.34
CA GLU A 27 -14.47 -11.25 0.22
C GLU A 27 -13.63 -10.14 -0.42
N HIS A 28 -14.22 -8.96 -0.65
CA HIS A 28 -13.48 -7.81 -1.18
C HIS A 28 -12.38 -7.34 -0.21
N LEU A 29 -12.67 -7.30 1.09
CA LEU A 29 -11.68 -6.94 2.11
C LEU A 29 -10.56 -7.98 2.21
N ASN A 30 -10.85 -9.26 1.98
CA ASN A 30 -9.84 -10.32 1.93
C ASN A 30 -8.89 -10.13 0.74
N VAL A 31 -9.40 -9.74 -0.44
CA VAL A 31 -8.56 -9.41 -1.60
C VAL A 31 -7.70 -8.18 -1.29
N ILE A 32 -8.28 -7.12 -0.75
CA ILE A 32 -7.54 -5.94 -0.29
C ILE A 32 -6.43 -6.34 0.69
N LYS A 33 -6.74 -7.16 1.69
CA LYS A 33 -5.77 -7.63 2.69
C LYS A 33 -4.57 -8.36 2.08
N LYS A 34 -4.78 -9.06 0.96
CA LYS A 34 -3.72 -9.82 0.27
C LYS A 34 -2.99 -9.01 -0.81
N LYS A 35 -3.69 -8.16 -1.54
CA LYS A 35 -3.21 -7.53 -2.78
C LYS A 35 -3.10 -5.99 -2.71
N GLY A 36 -3.60 -5.36 -1.65
CA GLY A 36 -3.61 -3.90 -1.47
C GLY A 36 -4.69 -3.16 -2.25
N LYS A 37 -5.36 -3.84 -3.17
CA LYS A 37 -6.40 -3.29 -4.04
C LYS A 37 -7.44 -4.35 -4.32
N VAL A 38 -8.65 -3.92 -4.70
CA VAL A 38 -9.71 -4.83 -5.12
C VAL A 38 -10.52 -4.22 -6.24
N ILE A 39 -11.05 -5.05 -7.10
CA ILE A 39 -12.00 -4.66 -8.14
C ILE A 39 -13.41 -5.02 -7.69
N TRP A 40 -14.26 -4.00 -7.68
CA TRP A 40 -15.69 -4.14 -7.49
C TRP A 40 -16.37 -4.21 -8.85
N GLY A 41 -17.08 -5.31 -9.11
CA GLY A 41 -17.94 -5.46 -10.28
C GLY A 41 -19.38 -5.13 -9.94
N HIS A 42 -20.04 -4.37 -10.79
CA HIS A 42 -21.47 -4.07 -10.65
C HIS A 42 -22.28 -4.91 -11.63
N PHE A 43 -23.11 -5.78 -11.08
CA PHE A 43 -24.00 -6.64 -11.85
C PHE A 43 -25.32 -5.96 -12.18
N SER A 44 -25.80 -6.18 -13.39
CA SER A 44 -27.18 -5.89 -13.75
C SER A 44 -27.74 -7.00 -14.64
N SER A 45 -28.92 -7.47 -14.31
CA SER A 45 -29.71 -8.37 -15.14
C SER A 45 -30.41 -7.64 -16.30
N SER A 46 -30.39 -6.31 -16.28
CA SER A 46 -31.11 -5.49 -17.28
C SER A 46 -30.15 -4.97 -18.34
N MET A 47 -30.32 -5.41 -19.58
CA MET A 47 -29.58 -4.92 -20.76
C MET A 47 -29.77 -3.41 -21.04
N LYS A 48 -30.74 -2.77 -20.37
CA LYS A 48 -31.04 -1.33 -20.54
C LYS A 48 -30.19 -0.41 -19.71
N LYS A 49 -29.39 -0.92 -18.74
CA LYS A 49 -28.51 -0.09 -17.92
C LYS A 49 -27.15 -0.01 -18.59
N LYS A 50 -26.81 1.16 -19.10
CA LYS A 50 -25.46 1.49 -19.57
C LYS A 50 -24.50 1.44 -18.37
N GLY A 51 -23.25 1.03 -18.60
CA GLY A 51 -22.19 1.08 -17.61
C GLY A 51 -21.89 2.49 -17.09
N LEU A 52 -20.68 2.73 -16.63
CA LEU A 52 -20.26 4.07 -16.19
C LEU A 52 -20.31 5.02 -17.38
N TRP A 53 -20.82 6.23 -17.16
CA TRP A 53 -20.89 7.26 -18.20
C TRP A 53 -19.49 7.86 -18.38
N ASN A 54 -18.93 7.75 -19.57
CA ASN A 54 -17.57 8.21 -19.87
C ASN A 54 -17.34 9.67 -19.46
N GLU A 55 -18.26 10.57 -19.80
CA GLU A 55 -18.17 11.99 -19.39
C GLU A 55 -18.01 12.20 -17.88
N LYS A 56 -18.65 11.37 -17.07
CA LYS A 56 -18.56 11.47 -15.60
C LYS A 56 -17.26 10.88 -15.07
N ILE A 57 -16.79 9.83 -15.70
CA ILE A 57 -15.47 9.26 -15.40
C ILE A 57 -14.37 10.26 -15.77
N ASP A 58 -14.46 10.88 -16.95
CA ASP A 58 -13.51 11.92 -17.37
C ASP A 58 -13.47 13.10 -16.38
N ILE A 59 -14.63 13.51 -15.83
CA ILE A 59 -14.69 14.55 -14.79
C ILE A 59 -13.94 14.08 -13.53
N MET A 60 -14.17 12.84 -13.08
CA MET A 60 -13.49 12.29 -11.89
C MET A 60 -11.99 12.16 -12.12
N GLU A 61 -11.55 11.68 -13.28
CA GLU A 61 -10.14 11.54 -13.61
C GLU A 61 -9.44 12.90 -13.74
N ASN A 62 -10.09 13.88 -14.33
CA ASN A 62 -9.58 15.25 -14.39
C ASN A 62 -9.52 15.91 -13.00
N GLN A 63 -10.52 15.64 -12.13
CA GLN A 63 -10.48 16.03 -10.73
C GLN A 63 -9.24 15.48 -10.04
N MET A 64 -8.91 14.20 -10.24
CA MET A 64 -7.73 13.57 -9.67
C MET A 64 -6.42 14.18 -10.21
N LYS A 65 -6.35 14.48 -11.51
CA LYS A 65 -5.22 15.19 -12.12
C LYS A 65 -4.99 16.58 -11.53
N CYS A 66 -6.06 17.21 -11.02
CA CYS A 66 -6.02 18.50 -10.33
C CYS A 66 -5.68 18.37 -8.82
N GLY A 67 -5.30 17.20 -8.34
CA GLY A 67 -4.90 16.97 -6.95
C GLY A 67 -6.06 16.75 -5.98
N GLU A 68 -7.30 16.59 -6.48
CA GLU A 68 -8.44 16.20 -5.66
C GLU A 68 -8.65 14.69 -5.74
N GLU A 69 -9.08 14.08 -4.64
CA GLU A 69 -9.34 12.64 -4.60
C GLU A 69 -10.77 12.31 -5.02
N ALA A 70 -10.95 11.15 -5.65
CA ALA A 70 -12.24 10.55 -5.90
C ALA A 70 -12.41 9.31 -5.02
N PHE A 71 -13.64 9.11 -4.52
CA PHE A 71 -13.99 8.00 -3.66
C PHE A 71 -15.09 7.15 -4.24
N VAL A 72 -15.11 5.88 -3.84
CA VAL A 72 -16.19 4.95 -4.13
C VAL A 72 -16.86 4.58 -2.81
N LEU A 73 -18.14 4.90 -2.70
CA LEU A 73 -18.95 4.60 -1.54
C LEU A 73 -19.79 3.35 -1.82
N PHE A 74 -19.68 2.37 -0.96
CA PHE A 74 -20.49 1.16 -0.99
C PHE A 74 -21.52 1.23 0.13
N CYS A 75 -22.77 1.41 -0.23
CA CYS A 75 -23.86 1.58 0.73
C CYS A 75 -24.52 0.24 1.03
N ASP A 76 -24.31 -0.26 2.24
CA ASP A 76 -25.04 -1.39 2.80
C ASP A 76 -26.23 -0.87 3.63
N LYS A 77 -27.40 -0.80 2.99
CA LYS A 77 -28.60 -0.32 3.66
C LYS A 77 -29.12 -1.22 4.77
N LYS A 78 -28.85 -2.53 4.67
CA LYS A 78 -29.35 -3.51 5.64
C LYS A 78 -28.66 -3.36 6.99
N ASN A 79 -27.37 -3.09 6.97
CA ASN A 79 -26.56 -2.95 8.17
C ASN A 79 -26.27 -1.49 8.54
N GLU A 80 -26.84 -0.53 7.81
CA GLU A 80 -26.66 0.91 8.00
C GLU A 80 -25.17 1.33 8.05
N LEU A 81 -24.40 0.82 7.08
CA LEU A 81 -22.97 1.07 6.97
C LEU A 81 -22.61 1.63 5.60
N PHE A 82 -21.59 2.48 5.58
CA PHE A 82 -20.84 2.86 4.39
C PHE A 82 -19.46 2.27 4.43
N TYR A 83 -19.10 1.60 3.34
CA TYR A 83 -17.71 1.28 3.06
C TYR A 83 -17.21 2.27 2.01
N VAL A 84 -16.09 2.91 2.25
CA VAL A 84 -15.53 3.91 1.35
C VAL A 84 -14.14 3.45 0.93
N GLY A 85 -13.91 3.37 -0.39
CA GLY A 85 -12.61 3.10 -0.98
C GLY A 85 -12.14 4.29 -1.79
N ARG A 86 -10.83 4.48 -1.93
CA ARG A 86 -10.28 5.48 -2.84
C ARG A 86 -10.38 4.95 -4.27
N TYR A 87 -10.99 5.72 -5.16
CA TYR A 87 -11.09 5.39 -6.57
C TYR A 87 -9.71 5.46 -7.24
N LEU A 88 -9.36 4.45 -8.01
CA LEU A 88 -8.11 4.41 -8.77
C LEU A 88 -8.36 4.38 -10.29
N LYS A 89 -9.26 3.53 -10.74
CA LYS A 89 -9.54 3.31 -12.16
C LYS A 89 -10.89 2.63 -12.32
N SER A 90 -11.49 2.75 -13.48
CA SER A 90 -12.69 1.99 -13.85
C SER A 90 -12.64 1.49 -15.29
N TRP A 91 -13.46 0.49 -15.56
CA TRP A 91 -13.66 -0.08 -16.90
C TRP A 91 -15.16 -0.22 -17.13
N SER A 92 -15.59 -0.07 -18.38
CA SER A 92 -16.88 -0.56 -18.82
C SER A 92 -16.90 -2.09 -18.85
N GLY A 93 -18.08 -2.70 -18.85
CA GLY A 93 -18.16 -4.15 -18.82
C GLY A 93 -17.55 -4.84 -20.06
N SER A 94 -17.45 -4.12 -21.19
CA SER A 94 -16.81 -4.62 -22.42
C SER A 94 -15.29 -4.47 -22.44
N GLU A 95 -14.72 -3.70 -21.51
CA GLU A 95 -13.28 -3.43 -21.44
C GLU A 95 -12.55 -4.30 -20.42
N PHE A 96 -13.29 -5.11 -19.67
CA PHE A 96 -12.75 -5.95 -18.62
C PHE A 96 -13.27 -7.38 -18.74
N ASP A 97 -12.36 -8.32 -18.91
CA ASP A 97 -12.63 -9.75 -18.98
C ASP A 97 -11.57 -10.57 -18.23
N THR A 98 -11.65 -11.88 -18.32
CA THR A 98 -10.72 -12.79 -17.64
C THR A 98 -9.28 -12.75 -18.17
N SER A 99 -9.02 -12.09 -19.30
CA SER A 99 -7.67 -11.91 -19.86
C SER A 99 -6.95 -10.68 -19.28
N ASN A 100 -7.67 -9.80 -18.59
CA ASN A 100 -7.08 -8.62 -17.98
C ASN A 100 -6.08 -9.00 -16.88
N LYS A 101 -4.94 -8.30 -16.84
CA LYS A 101 -3.92 -8.52 -15.80
C LYS A 101 -4.44 -8.32 -14.38
N GLU A 102 -5.41 -7.44 -14.23
CA GLU A 102 -6.04 -7.11 -12.97
C GLU A 102 -7.11 -8.11 -12.51
N ILE A 103 -7.35 -9.19 -13.26
CA ILE A 103 -8.36 -10.21 -12.89
C ILE A 103 -8.13 -10.79 -11.49
N GLU A 104 -6.89 -10.92 -11.07
CA GLU A 104 -6.51 -11.39 -9.74
C GLU A 104 -6.97 -10.47 -8.59
N LEU A 105 -7.38 -9.23 -8.90
CA LEU A 105 -7.93 -8.27 -7.96
C LEU A 105 -9.46 -8.38 -7.82
N VAL A 106 -10.09 -9.22 -8.62
CA VAL A 106 -11.52 -9.57 -8.49
C VAL A 106 -11.63 -10.70 -7.46
N PRO A 107 -12.57 -10.65 -6.50
CA PRO A 107 -12.81 -11.77 -5.60
C PRO A 107 -13.15 -13.06 -6.36
N GLU A 108 -12.56 -14.18 -5.95
CA GLU A 108 -12.60 -15.44 -6.67
C GLU A 108 -14.03 -15.96 -6.91
N TYR A 109 -14.93 -15.70 -5.96
CA TYR A 109 -16.32 -16.19 -6.01
C TYR A 109 -17.12 -15.71 -7.22
N TYR A 110 -16.65 -14.68 -7.93
CA TYR A 110 -17.33 -14.22 -9.13
C TYR A 110 -16.43 -14.07 -10.38
N HIS A 111 -15.26 -14.73 -10.41
CA HIS A 111 -14.44 -14.79 -11.62
C HIS A 111 -15.21 -15.35 -12.83
N ASP A 112 -16.03 -16.36 -12.61
CA ASP A 112 -16.91 -16.96 -13.63
C ASP A 112 -18.01 -16.02 -14.14
N LYS A 113 -18.20 -14.88 -13.49
CA LYS A 113 -19.20 -13.87 -13.82
C LYS A 113 -18.59 -12.66 -14.52
N VAL A 114 -17.26 -12.66 -14.72
CA VAL A 114 -16.53 -11.58 -15.40
C VAL A 114 -16.66 -11.72 -16.92
N GLY A 115 -16.89 -10.59 -17.60
CA GLY A 115 -16.99 -10.57 -19.05
C GLY A 115 -18.35 -10.97 -19.59
N LEU A 116 -18.35 -11.58 -20.78
CA LEU A 116 -19.54 -12.00 -21.48
C LEU A 116 -20.00 -13.40 -21.03
N ILE A 117 -21.29 -13.57 -20.87
CA ILE A 117 -21.88 -14.89 -20.64
C ILE A 117 -22.01 -15.68 -21.95
N PRO A 118 -22.18 -17.03 -21.89
CA PRO A 118 -22.16 -17.90 -23.07
C PRO A 118 -23.11 -17.52 -24.22
N ASN A 119 -24.20 -16.82 -23.95
CA ASN A 119 -25.14 -16.34 -24.96
C ASN A 119 -24.85 -14.90 -25.46
N GLY A 120 -23.63 -14.38 -25.21
CA GLY A 120 -23.23 -13.04 -25.64
C GLY A 120 -23.76 -11.88 -24.80
N GLN A 121 -24.48 -12.17 -23.72
CA GLN A 121 -24.94 -11.12 -22.82
C GLN A 121 -23.86 -10.74 -21.80
N MET A 122 -23.75 -9.46 -21.51
CA MET A 122 -22.81 -8.95 -20.50
C MET A 122 -23.37 -9.13 -19.10
N ARG A 123 -22.62 -9.78 -18.21
CA ARG A 123 -23.02 -9.97 -16.80
C ARG A 123 -22.67 -8.81 -15.92
N CYS A 124 -21.62 -8.06 -16.25
CA CYS A 124 -21.19 -6.91 -15.46
C CYS A 124 -21.07 -5.66 -16.33
N TYR A 125 -21.64 -4.55 -15.87
CA TYR A 125 -21.64 -3.30 -16.64
C TYR A 125 -20.39 -2.46 -16.41
N CYS A 126 -19.83 -2.52 -15.22
CA CYS A 126 -18.62 -1.78 -14.89
C CYS A 126 -17.82 -2.46 -13.80
N TYR A 127 -16.56 -2.19 -13.84
CA TYR A 127 -15.59 -2.60 -12.83
C TYR A 127 -14.89 -1.36 -12.31
N VAL A 128 -14.70 -1.30 -11.00
CA VAL A 128 -14.03 -0.18 -10.34
C VAL A 128 -12.94 -0.69 -9.43
N LEU A 129 -11.72 -0.22 -9.67
CA LEU A 129 -10.56 -0.51 -8.85
C LEU A 129 -10.50 0.48 -7.70
N VAL A 130 -10.44 -0.04 -6.49
CA VAL A 130 -10.31 0.75 -5.27
C VAL A 130 -9.19 0.21 -4.38
N ASP A 131 -8.67 1.08 -3.53
CA ASP A 131 -7.80 0.71 -2.43
C ASP A 131 -8.36 1.20 -1.10
N ASN A 132 -7.79 0.71 -0.01
CA ASN A 132 -8.02 1.27 1.33
C ASN A 132 -9.49 1.40 1.76
N ILE A 133 -10.29 0.35 1.62
CA ILE A 133 -11.69 0.42 2.06
C ILE A 133 -11.78 0.62 3.58
N LYS A 134 -12.46 1.68 3.99
CA LYS A 134 -12.76 2.03 5.39
C LYS A 134 -14.25 2.04 5.64
N VAL A 135 -14.64 1.80 6.89
CA VAL A 135 -16.04 1.75 7.31
C VAL A 135 -16.44 3.06 7.99
N TYR A 136 -17.59 3.60 7.61
CA TYR A 136 -18.15 4.82 8.17
C TYR A 136 -19.60 4.61 8.63
N PRO A 137 -20.02 5.29 9.71
CA PRO A 137 -21.41 5.27 10.16
C PRO A 137 -22.37 5.81 9.09
N PHE A 138 -23.59 5.28 9.05
CA PHE A 138 -24.61 5.66 8.09
C PHE A 138 -25.08 7.12 8.22
N VAL A 139 -24.84 7.76 9.37
CA VAL A 139 -25.14 9.18 9.60
C VAL A 139 -24.55 10.09 8.52
N HIS A 140 -23.42 9.71 7.92
CA HIS A 140 -22.81 10.44 6.80
C HIS A 140 -23.64 10.42 5.50
N MET A 141 -24.77 9.70 5.48
CA MET A 141 -25.70 9.76 4.35
C MET A 141 -26.21 11.17 4.09
N ASN A 142 -26.34 11.98 5.13
CA ASN A 142 -26.77 13.38 5.03
C ASN A 142 -25.74 14.28 4.32
N ASP A 143 -24.50 13.85 4.25
CA ASP A 143 -23.38 14.55 3.61
C ASP A 143 -23.22 14.16 2.14
N ILE A 144 -24.08 13.28 1.63
CA ILE A 144 -24.00 12.78 0.24
C ILE A 144 -25.13 13.40 -0.57
N PHE A 145 -24.75 14.11 -1.64
CA PHE A 145 -25.67 14.84 -2.48
C PHE A 145 -25.70 14.24 -3.88
N SER A 146 -26.90 13.99 -4.37
CA SER A 146 -27.15 13.68 -5.79
C SER A 146 -28.17 14.69 -6.32
N LYS A 147 -28.10 15.02 -7.62
CA LYS A 147 -29.14 15.83 -8.28
C LYS A 147 -30.56 15.27 -8.05
N ASN A 148 -30.65 13.98 -7.70
CA ASN A 148 -31.89 13.29 -7.33
C ASN A 148 -31.78 12.70 -5.92
N LYS A 149 -31.97 13.50 -4.87
CA LYS A 149 -31.98 13.05 -3.46
C LYS A 149 -32.85 11.79 -3.21
N LYS A 150 -33.96 11.64 -3.96
CA LYS A 150 -34.89 10.50 -3.85
C LYS A 150 -34.31 9.15 -4.28
N ILE A 151 -33.20 9.10 -5.02
CA ILE A 151 -32.69 7.86 -5.60
C ILE A 151 -31.92 7.01 -4.57
N ILE A 152 -31.29 7.64 -3.58
CA ILE A 152 -30.56 6.92 -2.53
C ILE A 152 -31.53 6.26 -1.55
N GLU A 153 -32.70 6.88 -1.34
CA GLU A 153 -33.73 6.42 -0.41
C GLU A 153 -34.62 5.29 -0.96
N ASN A 154 -34.72 5.15 -2.29
CA ASN A 154 -35.60 4.15 -2.89
C ASN A 154 -35.08 2.71 -2.66
N LYS A 155 -36.00 1.84 -2.24
CA LYS A 155 -35.78 0.38 -2.00
C LYS A 155 -35.51 -0.44 -3.28
N GLY A 156 -35.37 0.17 -4.46
CA GLY A 156 -35.18 -0.50 -5.72
C GLY A 156 -33.71 -0.83 -6.00
N GLN A 157 -33.53 -1.93 -6.70
CA GLN A 157 -32.32 -2.56 -7.31
C GLN A 157 -30.98 -1.84 -7.16
N SER A 158 -29.90 -2.64 -6.98
CA SER A 158 -28.51 -2.21 -7.02
C SER A 158 -28.25 -1.26 -8.18
N SER A 159 -27.70 -0.10 -7.92
CA SER A 159 -27.44 0.92 -8.92
C SER A 159 -26.16 1.66 -8.61
N VAL A 160 -25.49 2.14 -9.63
CA VAL A 160 -24.35 3.05 -9.54
C VAL A 160 -24.84 4.48 -9.65
N PHE A 161 -24.39 5.33 -8.77
CA PHE A 161 -24.72 6.76 -8.75
C PHE A 161 -23.45 7.59 -8.76
N TYR A 162 -23.53 8.73 -9.45
CA TYR A 162 -22.56 9.80 -9.30
C TYR A 162 -23.07 10.76 -8.23
N VAL A 163 -22.27 10.96 -7.21
CA VAL A 163 -22.62 11.76 -6.04
C VAL A 163 -21.59 12.82 -5.76
N ASN A 164 -22.02 13.92 -5.13
CA ASN A 164 -21.15 14.87 -4.51
C ASN A 164 -21.14 14.61 -3.01
N ILE A 165 -20.07 14.94 -2.34
CA ILE A 165 -19.92 14.77 -0.89
C ILE A 165 -19.77 16.16 -0.26
N GLY A 166 -20.41 16.38 0.89
CA GLY A 166 -20.29 17.60 1.66
C GLY A 166 -18.83 17.84 2.08
N GLU A 167 -18.43 19.11 2.12
CA GLU A 167 -17.04 19.51 2.33
C GLU A 167 -16.46 18.92 3.63
N SER A 168 -17.25 18.90 4.70
CA SER A 168 -16.81 18.36 6.00
C SER A 168 -16.48 16.87 5.91
N PHE A 169 -17.36 16.07 5.27
CA PHE A 169 -17.12 14.64 5.11
C PHE A 169 -16.01 14.38 4.09
N TYR A 170 -15.92 15.18 3.02
CA TYR A 170 -14.82 15.08 2.07
C TYR A 170 -13.46 15.36 2.72
N LYS A 171 -13.33 16.42 3.53
CA LYS A 171 -12.12 16.71 4.31
C LYS A 171 -11.77 15.56 5.26
N LYS A 172 -12.78 14.97 5.92
CA LYS A 172 -12.59 13.79 6.76
C LYS A 172 -12.05 12.62 5.96
N LEU A 173 -12.65 12.30 4.80
CA LEU A 173 -12.17 11.23 3.92
C LEU A 173 -10.73 11.51 3.46
N LYS A 174 -10.42 12.71 2.97
CA LYS A 174 -9.05 13.07 2.59
C LYS A 174 -8.08 12.86 3.73
N LYS A 175 -8.41 13.29 4.93
CA LYS A 175 -7.59 13.06 6.13
C LYS A 175 -7.42 11.56 6.41
N ASP A 176 -8.50 10.81 6.47
CA ASP A 176 -8.49 9.40 6.82
C ASP A 176 -7.73 8.55 5.77
N PHE A 177 -7.76 8.95 4.50
CA PHE A 177 -7.03 8.29 3.41
C PHE A 177 -5.62 8.87 3.18
N SER A 178 -5.32 10.09 3.67
CA SER A 178 -3.99 10.69 3.66
C SER A 178 -3.12 10.27 4.84
N ILE A 179 -3.69 9.71 5.88
CA ILE A 179 -2.96 9.16 7.04
C ILE A 179 -1.84 8.21 6.59
N PHE A 180 -1.97 7.62 5.41
CA PHE A 180 -0.88 6.85 4.84
C PHE A 180 0.38 7.68 4.52
N ASN A 181 0.22 8.87 3.95
CA ASN A 181 1.33 9.78 3.73
C ASN A 181 1.83 10.42 5.04
N GLU A 182 0.93 10.57 6.04
CA GLU A 182 1.32 11.04 7.37
C GLU A 182 2.01 9.95 8.17
N VAL A 183 1.59 8.69 8.08
CA VAL A 183 2.29 7.56 8.71
C VAL A 183 3.69 7.37 8.11
N ILE A 184 3.86 7.57 6.80
CA ILE A 184 5.22 7.61 6.21
C ILE A 184 6.01 8.80 6.76
N LYS A 185 5.40 9.99 6.87
CA LYS A 185 6.04 11.16 7.48
C LYS A 185 6.27 11.01 8.98
N GLU A 186 5.39 10.32 9.71
CA GLU A 186 5.59 9.99 11.13
C GLU A 186 6.68 8.93 11.29
N VAL A 187 6.72 7.92 10.46
CA VAL A 187 7.82 6.93 10.42
C VAL A 187 9.15 7.62 10.07
N GLU A 188 9.13 8.60 9.17
CA GLU A 188 10.30 9.43 8.90
C GLU A 188 10.64 10.35 10.08
N LYS A 189 9.66 10.91 10.77
CA LYS A 189 9.83 11.72 12.00
C LYS A 189 10.24 10.87 13.21
N GLU A 190 9.73 9.65 13.35
CA GLU A 190 10.16 8.71 14.39
C GLU A 190 11.60 8.29 14.21
N ASN A 191 12.08 8.12 12.96
CA ASN A 191 13.49 7.94 12.67
C ASN A 191 14.34 9.10 13.23
N GLU A 192 13.84 10.31 13.10
CA GLU A 192 14.49 11.51 13.59
C GLU A 192 14.51 11.58 15.12
N PHE A 193 13.40 11.19 15.75
CA PHE A 193 13.26 11.15 17.22
C PHE A 193 14.15 10.06 17.83
N GLU A 194 14.26 8.89 17.21
CA GLU A 194 15.18 7.82 17.64
C GLU A 194 16.64 8.26 17.57
N PHE A 195 17.04 8.99 16.52
CA PHE A 195 18.38 9.57 16.43
C PHE A 195 18.67 10.54 17.56
N ASP A 196 17.74 11.43 17.89
CA ASP A 196 17.92 12.40 18.96
C ASP A 196 17.98 11.73 20.33
N LYS A 197 17.22 10.65 20.53
CA LYS A 197 17.24 9.85 21.75
C LYS A 197 18.56 9.11 21.89
N LEU A 198 19.02 8.45 20.82
CA LEU A 198 20.29 7.71 20.84
C LEU A 198 21.52 8.62 20.96
N LYS A 199 21.48 9.85 20.43
CA LYS A 199 22.55 10.85 20.65
C LYS A 199 22.71 11.25 22.13
N LYS A 200 21.62 11.19 22.90
CA LYS A 200 21.64 11.49 24.35
C LYS A 200 22.14 10.32 25.18
N GLU A 201 22.17 9.11 24.63
CA GLU A 201 22.74 7.95 25.28
C GLU A 201 24.28 8.01 25.18
N THR A 202 24.95 8.04 26.31
CA THR A 202 26.43 8.14 26.39
C THR A 202 27.15 6.85 25.98
N SER A 203 26.43 5.72 25.94
CA SER A 203 26.94 4.44 25.44
C SER A 203 25.80 3.55 24.96
N PHE A 204 25.99 2.88 23.86
CA PHE A 204 25.15 1.76 23.42
C PHE A 204 26.03 0.67 22.82
N GLU A 205 25.59 -0.57 22.97
CA GLU A 205 26.30 -1.72 22.42
C GLU A 205 25.58 -2.25 21.21
N ILE A 206 26.33 -2.64 20.19
CA ILE A 206 25.81 -3.40 19.06
C ILE A 206 25.65 -4.85 19.52
N ASN A 207 24.46 -5.39 19.35
CA ASN A 207 24.16 -6.77 19.74
C ASN A 207 23.88 -7.63 18.51
N ASP A 208 24.89 -8.41 18.11
CA ASP A 208 24.84 -9.33 16.97
C ASP A 208 24.40 -10.74 17.43
N THR A 209 23.33 -10.83 18.19
CA THR A 209 22.69 -12.11 18.56
C THR A 209 21.48 -12.39 17.70
N PRO A 210 21.07 -13.68 17.54
CA PRO A 210 19.80 -14.02 16.88
C PRO A 210 18.63 -13.33 17.58
N LYS A 211 17.75 -12.71 16.80
CA LYS A 211 16.53 -12.05 17.29
C LYS A 211 15.28 -12.74 16.76
N VAL A 212 14.22 -12.69 17.53
CA VAL A 212 12.91 -13.19 17.13
C VAL A 212 12.41 -12.33 15.97
N ILE A 213 11.79 -12.98 14.98
CA ILE A 213 11.15 -12.30 13.87
C ILE A 213 10.01 -11.43 14.43
N PRO A 214 9.98 -10.10 14.18
CA PRO A 214 8.93 -9.25 14.69
C PRO A 214 7.57 -9.60 14.07
N GLU A 215 6.51 -9.29 14.80
CA GLU A 215 5.16 -9.45 14.29
C GLU A 215 4.96 -8.64 13.01
N ARG A 216 4.20 -9.22 12.08
CA ARG A 216 3.81 -8.53 10.85
C ARG A 216 2.63 -7.63 11.14
N TYR A 217 2.67 -6.44 10.63
CA TYR A 217 1.54 -5.53 10.70
C TYR A 217 1.15 -5.07 9.29
N ASN A 218 -0.15 -4.89 9.12
CA ASN A 218 -0.69 -4.45 7.84
C ASN A 218 -0.69 -2.92 7.77
N ILE A 219 0.32 -2.35 7.13
CA ILE A 219 0.19 -1.00 6.59
C ILE A 219 -0.21 -1.15 5.13
N ASN A 220 -1.40 -0.67 4.79
CA ASN A 220 -1.96 -0.75 3.43
C ASN A 220 -1.88 -2.13 2.80
N LEU A 221 -2.25 -3.16 3.58
CA LEU A 221 -2.47 -4.49 3.04
C LEU A 221 -1.21 -5.16 2.43
N GLN A 222 -0.06 -4.56 2.59
CA GLN A 222 1.20 -5.26 2.46
C GLN A 222 1.59 -5.77 3.85
N ASN A 223 1.73 -7.08 3.94
CA ASN A 223 2.17 -7.77 5.16
C ASN A 223 3.64 -7.42 5.43
N LYS A 224 3.90 -6.18 5.90
CA LYS A 224 5.26 -5.66 6.13
C LYS A 224 5.71 -6.01 7.53
N LEU A 225 6.95 -6.44 7.64
CA LEU A 225 7.61 -6.57 8.93
C LEU A 225 7.76 -5.19 9.58
N LYS A 226 7.51 -5.11 10.87
CA LYS A 226 7.75 -3.90 11.65
C LYS A 226 9.26 -3.65 11.69
N ARG A 227 9.70 -2.61 10.98
CA ARG A 227 11.12 -2.18 11.01
C ARG A 227 11.45 -1.60 12.36
N ASN A 228 12.59 -1.98 12.90
CA ASN A 228 13.13 -1.36 14.10
C ASN A 228 14.05 -0.20 13.70
N LEU A 229 13.52 1.01 13.75
CA LEU A 229 14.23 2.21 13.33
C LEU A 229 15.46 2.52 14.20
N SER A 230 15.45 2.09 15.46
CA SER A 230 16.60 2.27 16.36
C SER A 230 17.81 1.47 15.88
N ILE A 231 17.61 0.32 15.23
CA ILE A 231 18.69 -0.50 14.65
C ILE A 231 19.42 0.26 13.53
N VAL A 232 18.64 0.93 12.67
CA VAL A 232 19.20 1.75 11.57
C VAL A 232 19.99 2.93 12.13
N ALA A 233 19.42 3.64 13.10
CA ALA A 233 20.07 4.77 13.74
C ALA A 233 21.39 4.34 14.43
N LYS A 234 21.37 3.23 15.17
CA LYS A 234 22.58 2.66 15.80
C LYS A 234 23.65 2.31 14.78
N ALA A 235 23.29 1.68 13.66
CA ALA A 235 24.23 1.33 12.60
C ALA A 235 24.90 2.56 11.99
N ILE A 236 24.13 3.64 11.74
CA ILE A 236 24.65 4.90 11.22
C ILE A 236 25.61 5.58 12.22
N ILE A 237 25.23 5.66 13.50
CA ILE A 237 26.10 6.23 14.54
C ILE A 237 27.38 5.38 14.69
N PHE A 238 27.25 4.05 14.71
CA PHE A 238 28.41 3.13 14.82
C PHE A 238 29.36 3.24 13.62
N SER A 239 28.88 3.56 12.42
CA SER A 239 29.71 3.85 11.26
C SER A 239 30.42 5.21 11.32
N ASN A 240 30.21 6.00 12.39
CA ASN A 240 30.65 7.39 12.51
C ASN A 240 30.19 8.24 11.32
N TYR A 241 28.95 8.02 10.87
CA TYR A 241 28.36 8.74 9.72
C TYR A 241 29.19 8.64 8.44
N LYS A 242 29.94 7.56 8.25
CA LYS A 242 30.75 7.28 7.06
C LYS A 242 30.08 6.24 6.19
N CYS A 243 30.30 6.35 4.88
CA CYS A 243 29.92 5.31 3.94
C CYS A 243 30.79 4.07 4.15
N GLU A 244 30.20 2.94 4.53
CA GLU A 244 30.94 1.71 4.81
C GLU A 244 31.53 1.04 3.55
N TYR A 245 31.00 1.39 2.35
CA TYR A 245 31.65 0.95 1.11
C TYR A 245 32.98 1.68 0.88
N ASN A 246 33.01 2.99 1.13
CA ASN A 246 34.23 3.79 1.05
C ASN A 246 34.11 5.01 1.97
N ASP A 247 34.91 5.07 3.00
CA ASP A 247 34.88 6.10 4.04
C ASP A 247 35.31 7.49 3.55
N SER A 248 35.96 7.58 2.39
CA SER A 248 36.28 8.85 1.75
C SER A 248 35.06 9.51 1.06
N HIS A 249 33.93 8.78 0.90
CA HIS A 249 32.73 9.35 0.31
C HIS A 249 32.11 10.40 1.23
N LYS A 250 32.23 11.64 0.83
CA LYS A 250 31.59 12.78 1.51
C LYS A 250 30.29 13.14 0.82
N THR A 251 29.31 13.52 1.62
CA THR A 251 28.03 14.05 1.17
C THR A 251 27.84 15.45 1.80
N PHE A 252 26.62 15.91 1.87
CA PHE A 252 26.29 17.11 2.62
C PHE A 252 26.24 16.84 4.13
N ILE A 253 26.35 17.90 4.91
CA ILE A 253 26.18 17.82 6.36
C ILE A 253 24.68 17.86 6.66
N SER A 254 24.18 16.85 7.36
CA SER A 254 22.79 16.81 7.80
C SER A 254 22.52 17.91 8.81
N GLN A 255 21.52 18.75 8.55
CA GLN A 255 21.10 19.81 9.48
C GLN A 255 20.73 19.25 10.87
N LYS A 256 20.22 18.03 10.93
CA LYS A 256 19.76 17.39 12.17
C LYS A 256 20.90 16.80 12.99
N THR A 257 21.78 16.07 12.33
CA THR A 257 22.86 15.36 13.05
C THR A 257 24.10 16.21 13.18
N GLY A 258 24.29 17.22 12.32
CA GLY A 258 25.55 17.97 12.21
C GLY A 258 26.69 17.13 11.61
N GLU A 259 26.38 15.95 11.08
CA GLU A 259 27.33 14.97 10.58
C GLU A 259 27.14 14.71 9.08
N ASN A 260 28.09 14.02 8.45
CA ASN A 260 27.98 13.62 7.05
C ASN A 260 26.75 12.73 6.84
N TYR A 261 25.94 13.04 5.82
CA TYR A 261 24.69 12.32 5.57
C TYR A 261 24.95 10.95 4.96
N VAL A 262 24.45 9.93 5.62
CA VAL A 262 24.42 8.54 5.14
C VAL A 262 23.04 7.92 5.41
N GLU A 263 22.70 6.90 4.66
CA GLU A 263 21.44 6.17 4.73
C GLU A 263 21.68 4.74 5.18
N GLY A 264 20.79 4.19 6.01
CA GLY A 264 20.85 2.79 6.39
C GLY A 264 20.26 1.89 5.33
N HIS A 265 21.01 0.88 4.91
CA HIS A 265 20.62 -0.09 3.90
C HIS A 265 20.65 -1.50 4.46
N HIS A 266 19.57 -2.29 4.26
CA HIS A 266 19.60 -3.72 4.57
C HIS A 266 20.36 -4.46 3.50
N LEU A 267 21.52 -5.06 3.88
CA LEU A 267 22.34 -5.86 2.96
C LEU A 267 21.57 -7.07 2.41
N ILE A 268 20.71 -7.67 3.22
CA ILE A 268 19.71 -8.64 2.81
C ILE A 268 18.37 -7.91 2.87
N PRO A 269 17.70 -7.64 1.73
CA PRO A 269 16.43 -6.90 1.73
C PRO A 269 15.37 -7.59 2.59
N LEU A 270 14.60 -6.82 3.34
CA LEU A 270 13.61 -7.35 4.30
C LEU A 270 12.49 -8.19 3.67
N GLU A 271 12.24 -8.02 2.40
CA GLU A 271 11.27 -8.84 1.65
C GLU A 271 11.64 -10.33 1.63
N PHE A 272 12.92 -10.66 1.84
CA PHE A 272 13.40 -12.05 1.89
C PHE A 272 13.44 -12.65 3.30
N GLN A 273 12.79 -12.03 4.28
CA GLN A 273 12.73 -12.54 5.67
C GLN A 273 12.28 -14.02 5.75
N GLU A 274 11.39 -14.44 4.87
CA GLU A 274 10.88 -15.81 4.84
C GLU A 274 11.96 -16.88 4.62
N ASN A 275 13.10 -16.48 4.06
CA ASN A 275 14.22 -17.39 3.81
C ASN A 275 15.09 -17.63 5.07
N PHE A 276 14.75 -17.01 6.20
CA PHE A 276 15.55 -17.05 7.43
C PHE A 276 14.69 -17.36 8.64
N ASN A 277 15.24 -18.16 9.55
CA ASN A 277 14.59 -18.57 10.79
C ASN A 277 14.72 -17.52 11.92
N THR A 278 15.56 -16.51 11.72
CA THR A 278 15.75 -15.39 12.65
C THR A 278 15.46 -14.07 11.95
N SER A 279 15.22 -13.02 12.72
CA SER A 279 15.02 -11.69 12.14
C SER A 279 16.23 -11.26 11.34
N ILE A 280 16.02 -10.79 10.10
CA ILE A 280 17.06 -10.11 9.32
C ILE A 280 17.04 -8.59 9.53
N ASP A 281 16.09 -8.06 10.33
CA ASP A 281 16.09 -6.67 10.79
C ASP A 281 16.97 -6.56 12.07
N VAL A 282 18.28 -6.61 11.86
CA VAL A 282 19.30 -6.64 12.90
C VAL A 282 20.51 -5.77 12.51
N GLU A 283 21.25 -5.31 13.50
CA GLU A 283 22.39 -4.40 13.30
C GLU A 283 23.47 -4.99 12.37
N SER A 284 23.65 -6.31 12.37
CA SER A 284 24.59 -7.00 11.48
C SER A 284 24.22 -6.91 10.01
N ASN A 285 22.93 -6.72 9.70
CA ASN A 285 22.40 -6.63 8.34
C ASN A 285 22.25 -5.18 7.85
N ILE A 286 22.43 -4.17 8.71
CA ILE A 286 22.35 -2.77 8.30
C ILE A 286 23.74 -2.24 7.94
N ILE A 287 23.82 -1.58 6.80
CA ILE A 287 25.03 -0.92 6.27
C ILE A 287 24.74 0.57 6.13
N ALA A 288 25.63 1.41 6.62
CA ALA A 288 25.56 2.85 6.38
C ALA A 288 26.21 3.19 5.03
N LEU A 289 25.45 3.76 4.11
CA LEU A 289 25.91 4.09 2.76
C LEU A 289 25.63 5.56 2.44
N CYS A 290 26.53 6.18 1.67
CA CYS A 290 26.17 7.46 1.02
C CYS A 290 25.03 7.24 0.03
N PRO A 291 24.22 8.29 -0.31
CA PRO A 291 23.09 8.16 -1.23
C PRO A 291 23.46 7.54 -2.58
N ASN A 292 24.66 7.86 -3.11
CA ASN A 292 25.10 7.29 -4.38
C ASN A 292 25.31 5.77 -4.29
N CYS A 293 26.01 5.28 -3.26
CA CYS A 293 26.22 3.85 -3.07
C CYS A 293 24.89 3.13 -2.75
N HIS A 294 24.01 3.75 -1.99
CA HIS A 294 22.68 3.21 -1.70
C HIS A 294 21.83 3.09 -2.98
N LYS A 295 21.77 4.14 -3.78
CA LYS A 295 21.05 4.12 -5.07
C LYS A 295 21.67 3.17 -6.09
N LEU A 296 23.00 3.02 -6.09
CA LEU A 296 23.69 2.05 -6.93
C LEU A 296 23.20 0.62 -6.63
N LEU A 297 23.03 0.25 -5.36
CA LEU A 297 22.53 -1.08 -5.01
C LEU A 297 21.09 -1.31 -5.47
N HIS A 298 20.26 -0.26 -5.56
CA HIS A 298 18.90 -0.37 -6.06
C HIS A 298 18.80 -0.32 -7.59
N TYR A 299 19.59 0.51 -8.26
CA TYR A 299 19.38 0.88 -9.66
C TYR A 299 20.59 0.68 -10.56
N GLY A 300 21.76 0.35 -10.02
CA GLY A 300 22.98 0.13 -10.78
C GLY A 300 22.93 -1.13 -11.64
N THR A 301 23.93 -1.29 -12.49
CA THR A 301 24.10 -2.50 -13.27
C THR A 301 24.51 -3.68 -12.39
N ASP A 302 24.25 -4.91 -12.83
CA ASP A 302 24.62 -6.12 -12.07
C ASP A 302 26.13 -6.20 -11.80
N ILE A 303 26.96 -5.68 -12.71
CA ILE A 303 28.42 -5.64 -12.55
C ILE A 303 28.81 -4.72 -11.40
N GLU A 304 28.29 -3.48 -11.38
CA GLU A 304 28.58 -2.51 -10.34
C GLU A 304 28.03 -2.94 -8.97
N LYS A 305 26.79 -3.45 -8.94
CA LYS A 305 26.19 -4.01 -7.72
C LYS A 305 27.04 -5.14 -7.15
N ARG A 306 27.51 -6.05 -7.99
CA ARG A 306 28.29 -7.22 -7.58
C ARG A 306 29.57 -6.83 -6.87
N GLU A 307 30.27 -5.83 -7.35
CA GLU A 307 31.51 -5.33 -6.74
C GLU A 307 31.25 -4.76 -5.34
N VAL A 308 30.27 -3.87 -5.22
CA VAL A 308 29.89 -3.27 -3.94
C VAL A 308 29.42 -4.34 -2.95
N LEU A 309 28.51 -5.21 -3.36
CA LEU A 309 27.98 -6.29 -2.53
C LEU A 309 29.06 -7.25 -2.04
N LYS A 310 30.05 -7.57 -2.88
CA LYS A 310 31.15 -8.45 -2.48
C LYS A 310 31.96 -7.86 -1.32
N LYS A 311 32.28 -6.57 -1.37
CA LYS A 311 32.98 -5.88 -0.29
C LYS A 311 32.14 -5.86 0.98
N LEU A 312 30.89 -5.43 0.91
CA LEU A 312 29.98 -5.32 2.05
C LEU A 312 29.69 -6.69 2.68
N TYR A 313 29.45 -7.72 1.88
CA TYR A 313 29.25 -9.09 2.37
C TYR A 313 30.49 -9.59 3.15
N ASN A 314 31.71 -9.39 2.62
CA ASN A 314 32.93 -9.81 3.29
C ASN A 314 33.12 -9.11 4.65
N MET A 315 32.72 -7.87 4.76
CA MET A 315 32.75 -7.11 6.03
C MET A 315 31.69 -7.64 7.01
N ARG A 316 30.54 -8.06 6.57
CA ARG A 316 29.39 -8.44 7.42
C ARG A 316 29.24 -9.94 7.69
N LYS A 317 29.81 -10.82 6.88
CA LYS A 317 29.58 -12.27 6.96
C LYS A 317 29.76 -12.89 8.35
N LYS A 318 30.73 -12.42 9.13
CA LYS A 318 30.97 -12.93 10.51
C LYS A 318 29.83 -12.49 11.43
N ARG A 319 29.48 -11.21 11.41
CA ARG A 319 28.41 -10.63 12.23
C ARG A 319 27.01 -11.21 11.86
N LEU A 320 26.74 -11.38 10.56
CA LEU A 320 25.52 -12.06 10.08
C LEU A 320 25.42 -13.47 10.66
N LYS A 321 26.52 -14.24 10.62
CA LYS A 321 26.55 -15.58 11.20
C LYS A 321 26.29 -15.55 12.71
N SER A 322 26.85 -14.61 13.46
CA SER A 322 26.58 -14.44 14.91
C SER A 322 25.11 -14.14 15.18
N SER A 323 24.43 -13.41 14.30
CA SER A 323 22.98 -13.13 14.37
C SER A 323 22.11 -14.29 13.88
N GLY A 324 22.68 -15.47 13.60
CA GLY A 324 21.93 -16.63 13.08
C GLY A 324 21.60 -16.56 11.61
N ILE A 325 22.14 -15.58 10.86
CA ILE A 325 21.90 -15.38 9.45
C ILE A 325 23.03 -16.02 8.65
N ILE A 326 22.73 -17.13 7.98
CA ILE A 326 23.71 -17.90 7.21
C ILE A 326 23.33 -17.88 5.74
N LEU A 327 24.19 -17.29 4.90
CA LEU A 327 24.02 -17.29 3.46
C LEU A 327 25.39 -17.22 2.76
N THR A 328 25.46 -17.66 1.51
CA THR A 328 26.62 -17.49 0.65
C THR A 328 26.54 -16.16 -0.10
N PHE A 329 27.65 -15.74 -0.70
CA PHE A 329 27.65 -14.54 -1.56
C PHE A 329 26.73 -14.71 -2.79
N GLU A 330 26.71 -15.90 -3.37
CA GLU A 330 25.87 -16.23 -4.51
C GLU A 330 24.38 -16.18 -4.15
N GLN A 331 24.00 -16.56 -2.94
CA GLN A 331 22.62 -16.40 -2.44
C GLN A 331 22.28 -14.93 -2.26
N LEU A 332 23.20 -14.12 -1.67
CA LEU A 332 23.00 -12.67 -1.56
C LEU A 332 22.76 -12.02 -2.92
N LEU A 333 23.55 -12.37 -3.94
CA LEU A 333 23.40 -11.81 -5.28
C LEU A 333 22.04 -12.08 -5.92
N LYS A 334 21.38 -13.20 -5.58
CA LYS A 334 20.04 -13.49 -6.08
C LYS A 334 18.99 -12.51 -5.59
N TYR A 335 19.19 -11.86 -4.46
CA TYR A 335 18.29 -10.85 -3.89
C TYR A 335 18.42 -9.47 -4.56
N TYR A 336 19.38 -9.30 -5.47
CA TYR A 336 19.66 -8.05 -6.17
C TYR A 336 19.46 -8.11 -7.69
N LYS A 337 18.89 -9.21 -8.18
CA LYS A 337 18.57 -9.43 -9.59
C LYS A 337 17.20 -8.91 -9.97
#